data_018df6b43ec645b82b327627bfa8680a
#
_entry.id   018df6b43ec645b82b327627bfa8680a
#
_cell.length_a   1.000
_cell.length_b   1.000
_cell.length_c   1.000
_cell.angle_alpha   90.00
_cell.angle_beta   90.00
_cell.angle_gamma   90.00
#
_symmetry.space_group_name_H-M   'P 1'
#
loop_
_entity.id
_entity.type
_entity.pdbx_description
1 polymer ?
#
loop_
_entity_poly.entity_id
_entity_poly.type
_entity_poly.pdbx_seq_one_letter_code
_entity_poly.pdbx_strand_id
1 'polypeptide(L)'
;MSPVIPQITSVTSESLQAEIRRLLPSQQGFGADLQATNVIVPTIDLTAAAEGSSVPENLQTALAFGSQTSVTVINGTATLANTAGFYRIFGGVSIYFGTAANGSVDFDMSDGLSTKEILSYNQTASTSASTAQVLDVDFIIFLRSGDSCTVTASQFSEFAGSVRQIADINGNLVNPAGFTPQ
;
A
#
# COMPACT_ATOMS: atom_id res chain seq x y z
N MET A 1 73.45 -24.19 9.38
CA MET A 1 73.04 -22.81 9.06
C MET A 1 71.59 -22.83 8.70
N SER A 2 70.72 -22.26 9.54
CA SER A 2 69.33 -22.12 9.19
C SER A 2 69.18 -21.03 8.12
N PRO A 3 68.40 -21.23 7.08
CA PRO A 3 68.11 -20.19 6.12
C PRO A 3 67.35 -19.05 6.81
N VAL A 4 67.97 -17.89 6.77
CA VAL A 4 67.29 -16.66 7.21
C VAL A 4 66.30 -16.31 6.09
N ILE A 5 65.02 -16.51 6.36
CA ILE A 5 63.95 -16.07 5.46
C ILE A 5 63.83 -14.55 5.68
N PRO A 6 64.05 -13.73 4.64
CA PRO A 6 63.88 -12.29 4.80
C PRO A 6 62.42 -12.00 5.08
N GLN A 7 62.15 -11.39 6.20
CA GLN A 7 60.82 -10.86 6.49
C GLN A 7 60.60 -9.60 5.67
N ILE A 8 59.57 -9.62 4.85
CA ILE A 8 59.09 -8.40 4.18
C ILE A 8 58.39 -7.55 5.24
N THR A 9 59.12 -6.56 5.76
CA THR A 9 58.61 -5.70 6.83
C THR A 9 57.84 -4.47 6.34
N SER A 10 57.92 -4.18 5.05
CA SER A 10 57.15 -3.09 4.44
C SER A 10 56.86 -3.34 2.96
N VAL A 11 55.68 -2.98 2.52
CA VAL A 11 55.27 -2.95 1.12
C VAL A 11 55.45 -1.52 0.63
N THR A 12 56.43 -1.29 -0.25
CA THR A 12 56.80 0.05 -0.72
C THR A 12 56.09 0.47 -2.01
N SER A 13 55.36 -0.44 -2.63
CA SER A 13 54.57 -0.12 -3.84
C SER A 13 53.20 0.42 -3.49
N GLU A 14 52.96 1.70 -3.80
CA GLU A 14 51.66 2.34 -3.58
C GLU A 14 50.52 1.63 -4.33
N SER A 15 50.81 1.13 -5.55
CA SER A 15 49.82 0.39 -6.34
C SER A 15 49.42 -0.93 -5.68
N LEU A 16 50.38 -1.64 -5.09
CA LEU A 16 50.11 -2.88 -4.37
C LEU A 16 49.41 -2.63 -3.05
N GLN A 17 49.74 -1.55 -2.35
CA GLN A 17 49.03 -1.13 -1.14
C GLN A 17 47.58 -0.76 -1.44
N ALA A 18 47.32 -0.05 -2.54
CA ALA A 18 45.99 0.28 -2.98
C ALA A 18 45.15 -0.97 -3.32
N GLU A 19 45.77 -1.95 -4.00
CA GLU A 19 45.08 -3.20 -4.34
C GLU A 19 44.80 -4.08 -3.12
N ILE A 20 45.77 -4.15 -2.16
CA ILE A 20 45.55 -4.86 -0.89
C ILE A 20 44.42 -4.18 -0.09
N ARG A 21 44.38 -2.85 -0.04
CA ARG A 21 43.29 -2.11 0.63
C ARG A 21 41.95 -2.37 -0.03
N ARG A 22 41.91 -2.50 -1.35
CA ARG A 22 40.69 -2.82 -2.09
C ARG A 22 40.15 -4.22 -1.79
N LEU A 23 41.08 -5.18 -1.54
CA LEU A 23 40.75 -6.57 -1.26
C LEU A 23 40.40 -6.84 0.22
N LEU A 24 40.77 -5.95 1.11
CA LEU A 24 40.54 -6.09 2.55
C LEU A 24 39.40 -5.16 3.00
N PRO A 25 38.15 -5.64 3.08
CA PRO A 25 36.98 -4.80 3.45
C PRO A 25 37.13 -4.13 4.82
N SER A 26 37.88 -4.76 5.74
CA SER A 26 38.12 -4.23 7.08
C SER A 26 39.04 -3.01 7.14
N GLN A 27 39.79 -2.75 6.07
CA GLN A 27 40.76 -1.65 6.00
C GLN A 27 40.16 -0.37 5.40
N GLN A 28 39.08 -0.50 4.65
CA GLN A 28 38.39 0.65 4.07
C GLN A 28 37.22 1.17 4.94
N GLY A 29 37.04 0.56 6.10
CA GLY A 29 35.75 0.67 6.77
C GLY A 29 34.70 0.02 5.85
N PHE A 30 33.47 -0.07 6.25
CA PHE A 30 32.39 -0.43 5.32
C PHE A 30 32.30 0.69 4.28
N GLY A 31 33.24 0.67 3.30
CA GLY A 31 33.34 1.71 2.30
C GLY A 31 32.17 1.73 1.37
N ALA A 32 32.04 2.80 0.63
CA ALA A 32 30.99 3.08 -0.33
C ALA A 32 30.64 1.91 -1.27
N ASP A 33 31.62 1.01 -1.56
CA ASP A 33 31.40 -0.13 -2.46
C ASP A 33 30.57 -1.26 -1.84
N LEU A 34 30.63 -1.47 -0.53
CA LEU A 34 29.76 -2.42 0.15
C LEU A 34 28.35 -1.83 0.40
N GLN A 35 28.25 -0.51 0.47
CA GLN A 35 26.96 0.17 0.53
C GLN A 35 26.28 0.23 -0.83
N ALA A 36 27.05 0.23 -1.93
CA ALA A 36 26.50 0.46 -3.27
C ALA A 36 25.99 -0.81 -3.98
N THR A 37 26.46 -2.01 -3.64
CA THR A 37 26.21 -3.16 -4.51
C THR A 37 25.51 -4.36 -3.92
N ASN A 38 25.54 -4.59 -2.60
CA ASN A 38 25.04 -5.86 -2.04
C ASN A 38 24.38 -5.78 -0.66
N VAL A 39 24.34 -4.65 -0.04
CA VAL A 39 23.49 -4.45 1.11
C VAL A 39 22.20 -3.86 0.57
N ILE A 40 21.15 -4.67 0.54
CA ILE A 40 19.84 -4.13 0.73
C ILE A 40 19.88 -3.56 2.15
N VAL A 41 20.47 -2.38 2.31
CA VAL A 41 20.09 -1.50 3.39
C VAL A 41 18.61 -1.30 3.09
N PRO A 42 17.69 -1.79 3.93
CA PRO A 42 16.36 -1.25 3.86
C PRO A 42 16.64 0.24 3.98
N THR A 43 16.40 0.98 2.92
CA THR A 43 16.35 2.41 3.01
C THR A 43 15.12 2.67 3.85
N ILE A 44 15.28 2.48 5.15
CA ILE A 44 14.47 3.25 6.08
C ILE A 44 14.88 4.63 5.69
N ASP A 45 14.00 5.32 5.01
CA ASP A 45 14.26 6.70 4.65
C ASP A 45 14.33 7.48 5.95
N LEU A 46 15.52 7.50 6.53
CA LEU A 46 15.85 8.27 7.72
C LEU A 46 15.71 9.77 7.44
N THR A 47 15.66 10.14 6.16
CA THR A 47 15.45 11.51 5.74
C THR A 47 14.07 11.99 6.16
N ALA A 48 13.03 11.20 5.97
CA ALA A 48 11.68 11.54 6.41
C ALA A 48 11.60 11.68 7.95
N ALA A 49 12.36 10.88 8.69
CA ALA A 49 12.45 11.00 10.14
C ALA A 49 13.30 12.19 10.58
N ALA A 50 14.33 12.55 9.80
CA ALA A 50 15.21 13.69 10.09
C ALA A 50 14.53 15.05 9.87
N GLU A 51 13.50 15.08 9.01
CA GLU A 51 12.73 16.29 8.71
C GLU A 51 11.51 16.51 9.63
N GLY A 52 11.42 15.76 10.72
CA GLY A 52 10.39 15.94 11.75
C GLY A 52 9.21 14.98 11.68
N SER A 53 9.23 14.01 10.77
CA SER A 53 8.25 12.94 10.74
C SER A 53 8.86 11.61 11.18
N SER A 54 8.18 10.90 12.09
CA SER A 54 8.51 9.52 12.47
C SER A 54 7.89 8.48 11.56
N VAL A 55 7.12 8.91 10.57
CA VAL A 55 6.39 8.04 9.66
C VAL A 55 7.12 7.97 8.32
N PRO A 56 7.47 6.78 7.80
CA PRO A 56 8.07 6.64 6.48
C PRO A 56 7.23 7.29 5.37
N GLU A 57 7.88 7.82 4.35
CA GLU A 57 7.26 8.57 3.24
C GLU A 57 6.07 7.82 2.59
N ASN A 58 6.24 6.52 2.34
CA ASN A 58 5.17 5.71 1.78
C ASN A 58 3.93 5.62 2.70
N LEU A 59 4.13 5.62 4.02
CA LEU A 59 3.03 5.66 4.97
C LEU A 59 2.43 7.05 5.09
N GLN A 60 3.23 8.11 5.02
CA GLN A 60 2.71 9.47 4.99
C GLN A 60 1.79 9.67 3.78
N THR A 61 2.25 9.25 2.59
CA THR A 61 1.43 9.25 1.38
C THR A 61 0.18 8.40 1.57
N ALA A 62 0.31 7.24 2.25
CA ALA A 62 -0.80 6.35 2.53
C ALA A 62 -1.84 6.95 3.47
N LEU A 63 -1.45 7.78 4.40
CA LEU A 63 -2.30 8.36 5.44
C LEU A 63 -2.77 9.78 5.10
N ALA A 64 -2.29 10.37 4.00
CA ALA A 64 -2.64 11.75 3.63
C ALA A 64 -4.15 11.92 3.48
N PHE A 65 -4.71 12.83 4.25
CA PHE A 65 -6.16 13.09 4.29
C PHE A 65 -6.73 13.43 2.91
N GLY A 66 -6.04 14.28 2.14
CA GLY A 66 -6.47 14.69 0.80
C GLY A 66 -6.42 13.58 -0.26
N SER A 67 -5.88 12.40 0.06
CA SER A 67 -5.85 11.25 -0.85
C SER A 67 -7.12 10.41 -0.84
N GLN A 68 -8.04 10.68 0.06
CA GLN A 68 -9.22 9.86 0.29
C GLN A 68 -10.47 10.54 -0.21
N THR A 69 -11.31 9.79 -0.90
CA THR A 69 -12.66 10.21 -1.28
C THR A 69 -13.66 9.48 -0.38
N SER A 70 -14.39 10.23 0.44
CA SER A 70 -15.45 9.65 1.27
C SER A 70 -16.67 9.30 0.43
N VAL A 71 -17.23 8.15 0.74
CA VAL A 71 -18.41 7.61 0.06
C VAL A 71 -19.41 7.13 1.12
N THR A 72 -20.65 7.53 0.97
CA THR A 72 -21.77 7.00 1.76
C THR A 72 -22.87 6.61 0.79
N VAL A 73 -23.32 5.37 0.88
CA VAL A 73 -24.39 4.82 0.03
C VAL A 73 -25.46 4.20 0.90
N ILE A 74 -26.66 4.70 0.78
CA ILE A 74 -27.85 4.22 1.49
C ILE A 74 -28.91 3.94 0.43
N ASN A 75 -29.39 2.72 0.35
CA ASN A 75 -30.46 2.34 -0.59
C ASN A 75 -30.21 2.85 -2.01
N GLY A 76 -29.08 2.52 -2.58
CA GLY A 76 -28.68 3.03 -3.90
C GLY A 76 -27.34 2.47 -4.37
N THR A 77 -26.82 3.04 -5.44
CA THR A 77 -25.54 2.64 -6.03
C THR A 77 -24.63 3.86 -6.17
N ALA A 78 -23.34 3.69 -5.87
CA ALA A 78 -22.30 4.69 -6.15
C ALA A 78 -21.10 4.06 -6.84
N THR A 79 -20.45 4.85 -7.70
CA THR A 79 -19.17 4.49 -8.29
C THR A 79 -18.06 4.83 -7.31
N LEU A 80 -17.26 3.83 -6.96
CA LEU A 80 -16.13 3.97 -6.06
C LEU A 80 -14.88 4.44 -6.81
N ALA A 81 -14.60 3.84 -7.97
CA ALA A 81 -13.48 4.20 -8.84
C ALA A 81 -13.81 3.84 -10.30
N ASN A 82 -13.32 4.64 -11.24
CA ASN A 82 -13.51 4.45 -12.68
C ASN A 82 -12.31 4.86 -13.52
N THR A 83 -11.15 5.01 -12.90
CA THR A 83 -9.87 5.28 -13.56
C THR A 83 -8.89 4.15 -13.34
N ALA A 84 -7.93 3.99 -14.25
CA ALA A 84 -6.95 2.90 -14.15
C ALA A 84 -6.00 3.11 -12.98
N GLY A 85 -5.70 2.05 -12.24
CA GLY A 85 -4.78 2.07 -11.10
C GLY A 85 -5.18 1.11 -9.98
N PHE A 86 -4.47 1.20 -8.88
CA PHE A 86 -4.72 0.43 -7.66
C PHE A 86 -5.48 1.29 -6.65
N TYR A 87 -6.55 0.75 -6.11
CA TYR A 87 -7.43 1.44 -5.17
C TYR A 87 -7.58 0.62 -3.89
N ARG A 88 -7.49 1.27 -2.75
CA ARG A 88 -7.94 0.73 -1.47
C ARG A 88 -9.32 1.27 -1.16
N ILE A 89 -10.21 0.36 -0.81
CA ILE A 89 -11.57 0.64 -0.36
C ILE A 89 -11.66 0.17 1.08
N PHE A 90 -12.03 1.06 1.98
CA PHE A 90 -12.18 0.72 3.40
C PHE A 90 -13.35 1.48 4.03
N GLY A 91 -13.97 0.87 5.00
CA GLY A 91 -15.12 1.44 5.67
C GLY A 91 -15.92 0.41 6.44
N GLY A 92 -17.17 0.71 6.67
CA GLY A 92 -18.11 -0.17 7.34
C GLY A 92 -19.39 -0.37 6.51
N VAL A 93 -19.88 -1.59 6.55
CA VAL A 93 -21.20 -1.97 6.07
C VAL A 93 -22.12 -2.10 7.27
N SER A 94 -23.24 -1.41 7.24
CA SER A 94 -24.32 -1.53 8.23
C SER A 94 -25.55 -2.14 7.57
N ILE A 95 -26.03 -3.27 8.08
CA ILE A 95 -27.24 -3.93 7.60
C ILE A 95 -28.23 -4.03 8.75
N TYR A 96 -29.38 -3.47 8.53
CA TYR A 96 -30.51 -3.59 9.43
C TYR A 96 -31.53 -4.57 8.86
N PHE A 97 -31.84 -5.62 9.58
CA PHE A 97 -32.89 -6.54 9.18
C PHE A 97 -34.14 -6.34 10.02
N GLY A 98 -35.21 -6.12 9.31
CA GLY A 98 -36.56 -6.13 9.85
C GLY A 98 -37.35 -7.31 9.27
N THR A 99 -38.60 -7.35 9.59
CA THR A 99 -39.54 -8.42 9.18
C THR A 99 -39.85 -8.43 7.69
N ALA A 100 -39.40 -7.47 6.89
CA ALA A 100 -39.97 -7.21 5.57
C ALA A 100 -39.02 -7.34 4.38
N ALA A 101 -37.70 -7.29 4.56
CA ALA A 101 -36.77 -7.34 3.43
C ALA A 101 -35.38 -7.82 3.81
N ASN A 102 -34.69 -8.42 2.86
CA ASN A 102 -33.26 -8.74 2.95
C ASN A 102 -32.45 -7.45 2.79
N GLY A 103 -31.40 -7.30 3.58
CA GLY A 103 -30.39 -6.24 3.39
C GLY A 103 -29.18 -6.80 2.67
N SER A 104 -28.64 -6.09 1.70
CA SER A 104 -27.36 -6.43 1.07
C SER A 104 -26.55 -5.19 0.76
N VAL A 105 -25.22 -5.36 0.77
CA VAL A 105 -24.26 -4.42 0.21
C VAL A 105 -23.33 -5.21 -0.70
N ASP A 106 -23.34 -4.87 -1.97
CA ASP A 106 -22.64 -5.60 -3.00
C ASP A 106 -21.60 -4.69 -3.65
N PHE A 107 -20.37 -5.20 -3.80
CA PHE A 107 -19.29 -4.52 -4.48
C PHE A 107 -19.04 -5.23 -5.82
N ASP A 108 -19.15 -4.46 -6.89
CA ASP A 108 -19.08 -4.97 -8.25
C ASP A 108 -17.92 -4.34 -9.01
N MET A 109 -17.29 -5.15 -9.88
CA MET A 109 -16.38 -4.67 -10.90
C MET A 109 -16.95 -4.87 -12.27
N SER A 110 -16.83 -3.87 -13.15
CA SER A 110 -17.27 -3.92 -14.53
C SER A 110 -16.16 -3.49 -15.48
N ASP A 111 -16.04 -4.21 -16.59
CA ASP A 111 -15.17 -3.88 -17.75
C ASP A 111 -15.92 -3.14 -18.87
N GLY A 112 -17.14 -2.68 -18.59
CA GLY A 112 -18.03 -2.05 -19.56
C GLY A 112 -18.86 -3.02 -20.41
N LEU A 113 -18.53 -4.31 -20.41
CA LEU A 113 -19.26 -5.36 -21.12
C LEU A 113 -19.92 -6.35 -20.15
N SER A 114 -19.24 -6.65 -19.07
CA SER A 114 -19.70 -7.57 -18.03
C SER A 114 -19.46 -6.96 -16.65
N THR A 115 -20.29 -7.35 -15.70
CA THR A 115 -20.18 -6.98 -14.29
C THR A 115 -20.03 -8.25 -13.46
N LYS A 116 -19.12 -8.21 -12.49
CA LYS A 116 -18.85 -9.29 -11.55
C LYS A 116 -18.90 -8.76 -10.13
N GLU A 117 -19.68 -9.42 -9.31
CA GLU A 117 -19.66 -9.21 -7.87
C GLU A 117 -18.33 -9.75 -7.30
N ILE A 118 -17.61 -8.89 -6.58
CA ILE A 118 -16.31 -9.23 -5.97
C ILE A 118 -16.42 -9.45 -4.48
N LEU A 119 -17.39 -8.82 -3.83
CA LEU A 119 -17.66 -8.95 -2.42
C LEU A 119 -19.13 -8.63 -2.18
N SER A 120 -19.82 -9.46 -1.39
CA SER A 120 -21.21 -9.24 -1.02
C SER A 120 -21.42 -9.53 0.46
N TYR A 121 -22.11 -8.62 1.10
CA TYR A 121 -22.64 -8.78 2.44
C TYR A 121 -24.16 -8.89 2.34
N ASN A 122 -24.70 -10.04 2.67
CA ASN A 122 -26.11 -10.33 2.51
C ASN A 122 -26.71 -10.85 3.81
N GLN A 123 -27.83 -10.27 4.21
CA GLN A 123 -28.57 -10.70 5.39
C GLN A 123 -30.03 -10.94 5.05
N THR A 124 -30.47 -12.15 5.35
CA THR A 124 -31.85 -12.56 5.11
C THR A 124 -32.77 -11.95 6.16
N ALA A 125 -33.96 -11.55 5.73
CA ALA A 125 -35.00 -11.05 6.64
C ALA A 125 -35.30 -12.04 7.77
N SER A 126 -35.40 -11.51 8.99
CA SER A 126 -35.77 -12.30 10.16
C SER A 126 -37.17 -11.95 10.64
N THR A 127 -37.98 -12.95 10.87
CA THR A 127 -39.34 -12.77 11.41
C THR A 127 -39.40 -12.55 12.93
N SER A 128 -38.26 -12.72 13.62
CA SER A 128 -38.25 -12.82 15.09
C SER A 128 -37.51 -11.70 15.80
N ALA A 129 -36.67 -10.91 15.15
CA ALA A 129 -35.93 -9.81 15.77
C ALA A 129 -35.47 -8.77 14.76
N SER A 130 -35.54 -7.51 15.16
CA SER A 130 -34.82 -6.43 14.50
C SER A 130 -33.38 -6.42 15.02
N THR A 131 -32.41 -6.69 14.17
CA THR A 131 -31.00 -6.72 14.54
C THR A 131 -30.24 -5.89 13.52
N ALA A 132 -29.25 -5.13 13.97
CA ALA A 132 -28.30 -4.45 13.11
C ALA A 132 -26.97 -5.21 13.16
N GLN A 133 -26.34 -5.37 12.03
CA GLN A 133 -24.99 -5.90 11.91
C GLN A 133 -24.09 -4.85 11.30
N VAL A 134 -22.92 -4.68 11.88
CA VAL A 134 -21.85 -3.81 11.33
C VAL A 134 -20.67 -4.71 10.99
N LEU A 135 -20.15 -4.56 9.79
CA LEU A 135 -19.07 -5.36 9.24
C LEU A 135 -18.01 -4.43 8.67
N ASP A 136 -16.76 -4.74 8.88
CA ASP A 136 -15.65 -3.99 8.34
C ASP A 136 -15.34 -4.40 6.90
N VAL A 137 -14.99 -3.40 6.09
CA VAL A 137 -14.57 -3.56 4.69
C VAL A 137 -13.18 -2.98 4.56
N ASP A 138 -12.24 -3.79 4.05
CA ASP A 138 -10.90 -3.32 3.69
C ASP A 138 -10.33 -4.25 2.62
N PHE A 139 -10.26 -3.76 1.38
CA PHE A 139 -9.69 -4.52 0.27
C PHE A 139 -9.05 -3.60 -0.75
N ILE A 140 -8.18 -4.19 -1.58
CA ILE A 140 -7.49 -3.51 -2.66
C ILE A 140 -7.94 -4.12 -3.99
N ILE A 141 -8.21 -3.25 -4.97
CA ILE A 141 -8.53 -3.65 -6.34
C ILE A 141 -7.57 -3.01 -7.33
N PHE A 142 -7.44 -3.64 -8.48
CA PHE A 142 -6.79 -3.07 -9.65
C PHE A 142 -7.82 -2.86 -10.75
N LEU A 143 -7.88 -1.65 -11.29
CA LEU A 143 -8.72 -1.27 -12.44
C LEU A 143 -7.84 -1.00 -13.65
N ARG A 144 -8.19 -1.57 -14.80
CA ARG A 144 -7.63 -1.23 -16.10
C ARG A 144 -8.36 -0.01 -16.67
N SER A 145 -7.85 0.52 -17.75
CA SER A 145 -8.57 1.57 -18.50
C SER A 145 -9.92 1.05 -19.00
N GLY A 146 -10.99 1.73 -18.64
CA GLY A 146 -12.36 1.36 -18.96
C GLY A 146 -13.06 0.51 -17.89
N ASP A 147 -12.33 -0.03 -16.91
CA ASP A 147 -12.93 -0.73 -15.79
C ASP A 147 -13.50 0.26 -14.76
N SER A 148 -14.46 -0.20 -13.97
CA SER A 148 -15.03 0.55 -12.86
C SER A 148 -15.33 -0.36 -11.68
N CYS A 149 -15.36 0.21 -10.50
CA CYS A 149 -15.84 -0.43 -9.29
C CYS A 149 -17.02 0.36 -8.73
N THR A 150 -18.09 -0.33 -8.39
CA THR A 150 -19.31 0.24 -7.81
C THR A 150 -19.67 -0.45 -6.51
N VAL A 151 -20.40 0.23 -5.65
CA VAL A 151 -21.05 -0.35 -4.49
C VAL A 151 -22.55 -0.11 -4.58
N THR A 152 -23.33 -1.14 -4.31
CA THR A 152 -24.78 -1.09 -4.27
C THR A 152 -25.25 -1.50 -2.88
N ALA A 153 -25.96 -0.61 -2.19
CA ALA A 153 -26.64 -0.90 -0.95
C ALA A 153 -28.15 -1.06 -1.20
N SER A 154 -28.71 -2.18 -0.78
CA SER A 154 -30.15 -2.40 -0.86
C SER A 154 -30.90 -1.62 0.22
N GLN A 155 -32.24 -1.71 0.23
CA GLN A 155 -33.07 -1.18 1.30
C GLN A 155 -32.61 -1.75 2.66
N PHE A 156 -32.54 -0.90 3.68
CA PHE A 156 -32.06 -1.23 5.03
C PHE A 156 -30.57 -1.56 5.14
N SER A 157 -29.77 -1.15 4.18
CA SER A 157 -28.33 -1.30 4.24
C SER A 157 -27.61 -0.01 3.84
N GLU A 158 -26.40 0.14 4.34
CA GLU A 158 -25.54 1.29 4.13
C GLU A 158 -24.09 0.83 4.03
N PHE A 159 -23.38 1.45 3.11
CA PHE A 159 -21.91 1.48 3.12
C PHE A 159 -21.44 2.89 3.41
N ALA A 160 -20.61 3.06 4.43
CA ALA A 160 -19.94 4.31 4.76
C ALA A 160 -18.41 4.06 4.84
N GLY A 161 -17.67 4.76 4.00
CA GLY A 161 -16.23 4.53 3.94
C GLY A 161 -15.51 5.52 3.07
N SER A 162 -14.34 5.14 2.63
CA SER A 162 -13.54 5.93 1.72
C SER A 162 -12.79 5.09 0.71
N VAL A 163 -12.48 5.72 -0.40
CA VAL A 163 -11.72 5.15 -1.52
C VAL A 163 -10.49 6.00 -1.75
N ARG A 164 -9.38 5.33 -2.01
CA ARG A 164 -8.13 5.98 -2.30
C ARG A 164 -7.39 5.26 -3.41
N GLN A 165 -6.91 6.01 -4.39
CA GLN A 165 -5.91 5.51 -5.32
C GLN A 165 -4.55 5.45 -4.61
N ILE A 166 -3.95 4.28 -4.53
CA ILE A 166 -2.65 4.05 -3.88
C ILE A 166 -1.50 4.02 -4.88
N ALA A 167 -1.78 3.54 -6.11
CA ALA A 167 -0.79 3.53 -7.17
C ALA A 167 -1.44 3.70 -8.54
N ASP A 168 -0.64 4.14 -9.50
CA ASP A 168 -1.00 4.19 -10.92
C ASP A 168 -0.98 2.77 -11.55
N ILE A 169 -1.27 2.68 -12.84
CA ILE A 169 -1.26 1.43 -13.60
C ILE A 169 0.12 0.75 -13.64
N ASN A 170 1.20 1.50 -13.45
CA ASN A 170 2.57 1.01 -13.45
C ASN A 170 3.06 0.62 -12.04
N GLY A 171 2.23 0.83 -11.02
CA GLY A 171 2.57 0.55 -9.63
C GLY A 171 3.32 1.70 -8.92
N ASN A 172 3.45 2.88 -9.54
CA ASN A 172 4.02 4.03 -8.86
C ASN A 172 3.01 4.59 -7.87
N LEU A 173 3.47 4.94 -6.67
CA LEU A 173 2.61 5.56 -5.67
C LEU A 173 2.03 6.87 -6.16
N VAL A 174 0.76 7.09 -5.90
CA VAL A 174 0.05 8.32 -6.25
C VAL A 174 0.00 9.23 -5.03
N ASN A 175 0.69 10.35 -5.13
CA ASN A 175 0.62 11.40 -4.11
C ASN A 175 -0.64 12.23 -4.31
N PRO A 176 -1.34 12.57 -3.23
CA PRO A 176 -2.45 13.52 -3.30
C PRO A 176 -2.00 14.88 -3.82
N ALA A 177 -2.89 15.57 -4.53
CA ALA A 177 -2.58 16.90 -5.01
C ALA A 177 -2.24 17.84 -3.84
N GLY A 178 -1.08 18.49 -3.93
CA GLY A 178 -0.59 19.42 -2.89
C GLY A 178 0.01 18.73 -1.66
N PHE A 179 0.18 17.42 -1.67
CA PHE A 179 0.87 16.69 -0.62
C PHE A 179 2.33 16.44 -0.99
N THR A 180 3.24 16.84 -0.11
CA THR A 180 4.67 16.52 -0.18
C THR A 180 5.04 15.81 1.11
N PRO A 181 5.51 14.55 1.05
CA PRO A 181 6.00 13.85 2.24
C PRO A 181 7.17 14.61 2.89
N GLN A 182 7.24 14.57 4.20
CA GLN A 182 8.30 15.19 5.02
C GLN A 182 9.34 14.14 5.36
#